data_10b1bff92ba5a71a9acef8dd34b2843b
#
_entry.id   10b1bff92ba5a71a9acef8dd34b2843b
#
_cell.length_a   1.000
_cell.length_b   1.000
_cell.length_c   1.000
_cell.angle_alpha   90.00
_cell.angle_beta   90.00
_cell.angle_gamma   90.00
#
_symmetry.space_group_name_H-M   'P 1'
#
loop_
_entity.id
_entity.type
_entity.pdbx_description
1 polymer ?
#
loop_
_entity_poly.entity_id
_entity_poly.type
_entity_poly.pdbx_seq_one_letter_code
_entity_poly.pdbx_strand_id
1 'polypeptide(L)'
;MKWVWINSSKIGTSHLNSEHPKNQDAHFVYLTQNNILISAIADGAGSSTFGGYGAWITCRIIKNFFIKWYSSKTYHPSEDTVRILINDIRYQLLKTAQKRKTEFRNFASTLSVVLASKEETVFFSIGDSPIVAKSNNIWGVTTCPDVGEYASTTFFTTEKNFPRMQFIRSKTIFSAFALMSDGVGKISINERNLSPSSKFFQPILDQTKKSSTIGKNKLLSNQLGAFLESKRVSSKTEDDKTLIFIGKSYE
;
A
#
# COMPACT_ATOMS: atom_id res chain seq x y z
N MET A 1 8.34 -14.19 16.85
CA MET A 1 8.09 -12.81 16.40
C MET A 1 6.67 -12.78 15.88
N LYS A 2 5.79 -11.99 16.46
CA LYS A 2 4.36 -11.95 16.11
C LYS A 2 4.04 -10.61 15.46
N TRP A 3 3.32 -10.65 14.34
CA TRP A 3 2.84 -9.47 13.66
C TRP A 3 1.40 -9.16 14.05
N VAL A 4 1.14 -7.91 14.36
CA VAL A 4 -0.19 -7.36 14.58
C VAL A 4 -0.41 -6.30 13.52
N TRP A 5 -1.58 -6.27 12.89
CA TRP A 5 -1.89 -5.19 11.96
C TRP A 5 -3.31 -4.65 12.14
N ILE A 6 -3.44 -3.41 11.77
CA ILE A 6 -4.70 -2.70 11.60
C ILE A 6 -4.75 -2.14 10.19
N ASN A 7 -5.91 -2.12 9.61
CA ASN A 7 -6.10 -1.53 8.29
C ASN A 7 -7.51 -0.98 8.14
N SER A 8 -7.61 0.13 7.45
CA SER A 8 -8.88 0.73 7.07
C SER A 8 -8.73 1.47 5.74
N SER A 9 -9.81 1.47 4.97
CA SER A 9 -9.94 2.20 3.72
C SER A 9 -11.27 2.94 3.74
N LYS A 10 -11.24 4.26 3.47
CA LYS A 10 -12.38 5.15 3.55
C LYS A 10 -12.46 6.02 2.30
N ILE A 11 -13.66 6.13 1.76
CA ILE A 11 -13.92 6.95 0.58
C ILE A 11 -13.60 8.42 0.83
N GLY A 12 -13.01 9.08 -0.15
CA GLY A 12 -12.76 10.50 -0.16
C GLY A 12 -14.01 11.33 -0.41
N THR A 13 -14.03 12.57 0.09
CA THR A 13 -15.17 13.48 -0.12
C THR A 13 -15.32 13.86 -1.59
N SER A 14 -14.23 13.88 -2.38
CA SER A 14 -14.27 14.08 -3.84
C SER A 14 -15.04 12.99 -4.56
N HIS A 15 -14.99 11.75 -4.06
CA HIS A 15 -15.70 10.61 -4.65
C HIS A 15 -17.13 10.42 -4.15
N LEU A 16 -17.49 11.00 -2.99
CA LEU A 16 -18.84 10.91 -2.44
C LEU A 16 -19.90 11.59 -3.30
N ASN A 17 -19.52 12.65 -4.01
CA ASN A 17 -20.41 13.44 -4.87
C ASN A 17 -20.54 12.91 -6.30
N SER A 18 -19.92 11.77 -6.62
CA SER A 18 -20.07 11.13 -7.92
C SER A 18 -21.39 10.37 -8.04
N GLU A 19 -21.88 10.15 -9.26
CA GLU A 19 -23.11 9.35 -9.51
C GLU A 19 -23.01 7.93 -8.92
N HIS A 20 -21.78 7.40 -8.81
CA HIS A 20 -21.48 6.07 -8.26
C HIS A 20 -20.34 6.17 -7.25
N PRO A 21 -20.62 6.62 -6.00
CA PRO A 21 -19.59 6.76 -4.97
C PRO A 21 -18.84 5.45 -4.72
N LYS A 22 -17.56 5.41 -5.00
CA LYS A 22 -16.71 4.23 -4.79
C LYS A 22 -15.34 4.63 -4.32
N ASN A 23 -14.87 3.94 -3.31
CA ASN A 23 -13.46 3.97 -2.94
C ASN A 23 -12.65 3.26 -4.02
N GLN A 24 -11.62 3.91 -4.52
CA GLN A 24 -10.77 3.41 -5.60
C GLN A 24 -9.51 2.71 -5.09
N ASP A 25 -9.27 2.73 -3.78
CA ASP A 25 -8.16 2.03 -3.15
C ASP A 25 -8.44 0.53 -2.97
N ALA A 26 -7.41 -0.29 -3.16
CA ALA A 26 -7.41 -1.69 -2.80
C ALA A 26 -6.19 -2.01 -1.91
N HIS A 27 -6.37 -2.94 -0.96
CA HIS A 27 -5.29 -3.31 -0.07
C HIS A 27 -5.47 -4.72 0.51
N PHE A 28 -4.38 -5.31 0.98
CA PHE A 28 -4.42 -6.53 1.77
C PHE A 28 -3.21 -6.67 2.69
N VAL A 29 -3.37 -7.49 3.73
CA VAL A 29 -2.29 -8.04 4.55
C VAL A 29 -2.48 -9.53 4.65
N TYR A 30 -1.42 -10.29 4.50
CA TYR A 30 -1.40 -11.73 4.66
C TYR A 30 -0.13 -12.17 5.39
N LEU A 31 -0.28 -13.10 6.32
CA LEU A 31 0.83 -13.72 7.03
C LEU A 31 0.87 -15.19 6.64
N THR A 32 1.99 -15.64 6.10
CA THR A 32 2.18 -17.04 5.72
C THR A 32 2.40 -17.91 6.96
N GLN A 33 2.27 -19.24 6.80
CA GLN A 33 2.59 -20.19 7.88
C GLN A 33 4.05 -20.08 8.36
N ASN A 34 4.97 -19.67 7.46
CA ASN A 34 6.38 -19.45 7.76
C ASN A 34 6.67 -18.04 8.32
N ASN A 35 5.62 -17.33 8.81
CA ASN A 35 5.73 -15.97 9.35
C ASN A 35 6.31 -14.93 8.38
N ILE A 36 6.16 -15.12 7.08
CA ILE A 36 6.49 -14.09 6.10
C ILE A 36 5.25 -13.20 5.92
N LEU A 37 5.43 -11.91 6.16
CA LEU A 37 4.41 -10.90 5.98
C LEU A 37 4.35 -10.46 4.52
N ILE A 38 3.16 -10.42 3.96
CA ILE A 38 2.87 -9.89 2.63
C ILE A 38 1.83 -8.79 2.80
N SER A 39 2.14 -7.57 2.38
CA SER A 39 1.20 -6.46 2.43
C SER A 39 1.30 -5.63 1.15
N ALA A 40 0.17 -5.22 0.62
CA ALA A 40 0.12 -4.34 -0.53
C ALA A 40 -1.04 -3.35 -0.44
N ILE A 41 -0.83 -2.20 -1.07
CA ILE A 41 -1.83 -1.20 -1.36
C ILE A 41 -1.70 -0.79 -2.83
N ALA A 42 -2.82 -0.49 -3.45
CA ALA A 42 -2.93 0.10 -4.77
C ALA A 42 -4.02 1.17 -4.72
N ASP A 43 -3.69 2.35 -5.21
CA ASP A 43 -4.55 3.51 -5.30
C ASP A 43 -4.98 3.66 -6.75
N GLY A 44 -6.27 3.61 -7.02
CA GLY A 44 -6.83 3.74 -8.36
C GLY A 44 -6.90 5.20 -8.78
N ALA A 45 -6.33 5.53 -9.94
CA ALA A 45 -6.33 6.91 -10.43
C ALA A 45 -7.75 7.49 -10.54
N GLY A 46 -8.01 8.60 -9.84
CA GLY A 46 -9.32 9.28 -9.81
C GLY A 46 -9.84 9.70 -11.20
N SER A 47 -8.92 9.97 -12.14
CA SER A 47 -9.24 10.28 -13.54
C SER A 47 -9.60 9.04 -14.38
N SER A 48 -9.43 7.83 -13.85
CA SER A 48 -9.63 6.57 -14.56
C SER A 48 -10.99 5.95 -14.26
N THR A 49 -11.80 5.68 -15.29
CA THR A 49 -13.15 5.10 -15.15
C THR A 49 -13.18 3.79 -14.35
N PHE A 50 -12.13 2.99 -14.42
CA PHE A 50 -11.98 1.71 -13.76
C PHE A 50 -10.76 1.66 -12.83
N GLY A 51 -10.28 2.80 -12.32
CA GLY A 51 -9.08 2.90 -11.46
C GLY A 51 -9.17 1.96 -10.26
N GLY A 52 -10.26 2.00 -9.49
CA GLY A 52 -10.46 1.11 -8.34
C GLY A 52 -10.55 -0.37 -8.72
N TYR A 53 -11.08 -0.70 -9.91
CA TYR A 53 -11.07 -2.08 -10.39
C TYR A 53 -9.67 -2.52 -10.81
N GLY A 54 -8.88 -1.61 -11.40
CA GLY A 54 -7.46 -1.82 -11.69
C GLY A 54 -6.66 -2.08 -10.42
N ALA A 55 -6.84 -1.25 -9.39
CA ALA A 55 -6.24 -1.42 -8.07
C ALA A 55 -6.58 -2.79 -7.45
N TRP A 56 -7.86 -3.20 -7.52
CA TRP A 56 -8.31 -4.49 -7.00
C TRP A 56 -7.67 -5.67 -7.76
N ILE A 57 -7.62 -5.63 -9.11
CA ILE A 57 -6.96 -6.67 -9.91
C ILE A 57 -5.48 -6.77 -9.53
N THR A 58 -4.80 -5.63 -9.44
CA THR A 58 -3.37 -5.53 -9.08
C THR A 58 -3.11 -6.17 -7.72
N CYS A 59 -3.83 -5.76 -6.67
CA CYS A 59 -3.71 -6.35 -5.34
C CYS A 59 -4.02 -7.86 -5.33
N ARG A 60 -5.03 -8.32 -6.06
CA ARG A 60 -5.40 -9.73 -6.15
C ARG A 60 -4.31 -10.58 -6.78
N ILE A 61 -3.69 -10.11 -7.86
CA ILE A 61 -2.62 -10.84 -8.54
C ILE A 61 -1.39 -10.90 -7.64
N ILE A 62 -0.97 -9.79 -7.03
CA ILE A 62 0.12 -9.73 -6.05
C ILE A 62 -0.11 -10.72 -4.92
N LYS A 63 -1.29 -10.71 -4.31
CA LYS A 63 -1.65 -11.62 -3.22
C LYS A 63 -1.48 -13.09 -3.64
N ASN A 64 -2.10 -13.48 -4.74
CA ASN A 64 -2.10 -14.87 -5.20
C ASN A 64 -0.69 -15.34 -5.58
N PHE A 65 0.09 -14.47 -6.24
CA PHE A 65 1.47 -14.76 -6.61
C PHE A 65 2.33 -15.04 -5.37
N PHE A 66 2.32 -14.17 -4.37
CA PHE A 66 3.17 -14.33 -3.21
C PHE A 66 2.70 -15.42 -2.25
N ILE A 67 1.40 -15.68 -2.13
CA ILE A 67 0.91 -16.86 -1.41
C ILE A 67 1.47 -18.13 -2.05
N LYS A 68 1.40 -18.25 -3.38
CA LYS A 68 1.97 -19.38 -4.13
C LYS A 68 3.50 -19.41 -4.04
N TRP A 69 4.18 -18.28 -4.14
CA TRP A 69 5.63 -18.20 -4.01
C TRP A 69 6.11 -18.76 -2.68
N TYR A 70 5.53 -18.29 -1.58
CA TYR A 70 5.94 -18.69 -0.22
C TYR A 70 5.34 -20.04 0.24
N SER A 71 4.52 -20.70 -0.54
CA SER A 71 4.15 -22.08 -0.28
C SER A 71 5.29 -23.07 -0.56
N SER A 72 6.26 -22.68 -1.39
CA SER A 72 7.39 -23.52 -1.78
C SER A 72 8.76 -22.89 -1.58
N LYS A 73 8.84 -21.59 -1.27
CA LYS A 73 10.08 -20.82 -1.13
C LYS A 73 10.09 -20.04 0.18
N THR A 74 11.26 -19.91 0.79
CA THR A 74 11.48 -19.16 2.03
C THR A 74 12.21 -17.82 1.82
N TYR A 75 12.76 -17.61 0.62
CA TYR A 75 13.47 -16.38 0.24
C TYR A 75 12.59 -15.42 -0.54
N HIS A 76 12.92 -14.14 -0.47
CA HIS A 76 12.21 -13.11 -1.23
C HIS A 76 12.62 -13.10 -2.71
N PRO A 77 11.72 -12.66 -3.61
CA PRO A 77 11.98 -12.61 -5.04
C PRO A 77 13.10 -11.60 -5.38
N SER A 78 13.79 -11.83 -6.49
CA SER A 78 14.67 -10.82 -7.10
C SER A 78 13.86 -9.70 -7.75
N GLU A 79 14.54 -8.60 -8.08
CA GLU A 79 13.92 -7.50 -8.84
C GLU A 79 13.38 -7.99 -10.18
N ASP A 80 14.13 -8.84 -10.91
CA ASP A 80 13.66 -9.41 -12.19
C ASP A 80 12.38 -10.23 -12.03
N THR A 81 12.28 -11.01 -10.96
CA THR A 81 11.03 -11.75 -10.67
C THR A 81 9.85 -10.80 -10.45
N VAL A 82 10.08 -9.69 -9.74
CA VAL A 82 9.05 -8.67 -9.54
C VAL A 82 8.69 -7.97 -10.86
N ARG A 83 9.68 -7.67 -11.71
CA ARG A 83 9.44 -7.10 -13.06
C ARG A 83 8.57 -8.02 -13.94
N ILE A 84 8.83 -9.32 -13.91
CA ILE A 84 8.00 -10.32 -14.60
C ILE A 84 6.57 -10.29 -14.04
N LEU A 85 6.40 -10.25 -12.72
CA LEU A 85 5.09 -10.15 -12.09
C LEU A 85 4.34 -8.87 -12.47
N ILE A 86 5.01 -7.73 -12.53
CA ILE A 86 4.41 -6.47 -12.99
C ILE A 86 3.95 -6.58 -14.45
N ASN A 87 4.74 -7.22 -15.32
CA ASN A 87 4.31 -7.46 -16.71
C ASN A 87 3.09 -8.39 -16.78
N ASP A 88 2.98 -9.40 -15.92
CA ASP A 88 1.77 -10.24 -15.85
C ASP A 88 0.55 -9.44 -15.40
N ILE A 89 0.68 -8.58 -14.37
CA ILE A 89 -0.38 -7.66 -13.95
C ILE A 89 -0.83 -6.80 -15.14
N ARG A 90 0.09 -6.17 -15.85
CA ARG A 90 -0.20 -5.31 -17.01
C ARG A 90 -0.93 -6.09 -18.12
N TYR A 91 -0.49 -7.31 -18.39
CA TYR A 91 -1.15 -8.19 -19.36
C TYR A 91 -2.60 -8.49 -18.96
N GLN A 92 -2.86 -8.82 -17.69
CA GLN A 92 -4.21 -9.09 -17.19
C GLN A 92 -5.10 -7.84 -17.22
N LEU A 93 -4.56 -6.67 -16.91
CA LEU A 93 -5.26 -5.39 -17.01
C LEU A 93 -5.59 -5.08 -18.48
N LEU A 94 -4.65 -5.26 -19.40
CA LEU A 94 -4.86 -5.07 -20.84
C LEU A 94 -5.94 -6.01 -21.39
N LYS A 95 -5.88 -7.28 -21.04
CA LYS A 95 -6.89 -8.28 -21.39
C LYS A 95 -8.29 -7.90 -20.89
N THR A 96 -8.35 -7.34 -19.68
CA THR A 96 -9.59 -6.85 -19.08
C THR A 96 -10.13 -5.63 -19.82
N ALA A 97 -9.26 -4.70 -20.20
CA ALA A 97 -9.61 -3.53 -20.99
C ALA A 97 -10.20 -3.92 -22.36
N GLN A 98 -9.55 -4.85 -23.04
CA GLN A 98 -10.04 -5.38 -24.33
C GLN A 98 -11.44 -6.01 -24.21
N LYS A 99 -11.67 -6.85 -23.18
CA LYS A 99 -12.99 -7.45 -22.91
C LYS A 99 -14.07 -6.40 -22.64
N ARG A 100 -13.72 -5.29 -21.98
CA ARG A 100 -14.63 -4.19 -21.68
C ARG A 100 -14.73 -3.14 -22.79
N LYS A 101 -14.01 -3.35 -23.90
CA LYS A 101 -13.96 -2.41 -25.04
C LYS A 101 -13.59 -0.99 -24.59
N THR A 102 -12.57 -0.88 -23.73
CA THR A 102 -12.07 0.38 -23.18
C THR A 102 -10.56 0.46 -23.23
N GLU A 103 -9.99 1.61 -22.94
CA GLU A 103 -8.55 1.81 -22.99
C GLU A 103 -7.85 1.22 -21.77
N PHE A 104 -6.63 0.75 -21.94
CA PHE A 104 -5.77 0.19 -20.89
C PHE A 104 -5.56 1.18 -19.74
N ARG A 105 -5.35 2.46 -20.05
CA ARG A 105 -5.14 3.52 -19.05
C ARG A 105 -6.34 3.71 -18.10
N ASN A 106 -7.55 3.29 -18.48
CA ASN A 106 -8.72 3.37 -17.60
C ASN A 106 -8.66 2.45 -16.39
N PHE A 107 -7.67 1.56 -16.31
CA PHE A 107 -7.38 0.71 -15.14
C PHE A 107 -6.14 1.19 -14.36
N ALA A 108 -5.76 2.45 -14.52
CA ALA A 108 -4.58 3.00 -13.87
C ALA A 108 -4.67 2.91 -12.35
N SER A 109 -3.61 2.42 -11.74
CA SER A 109 -3.44 2.40 -10.29
C SER A 109 -1.95 2.48 -9.92
N THR A 110 -1.66 2.99 -8.74
CA THR A 110 -0.37 2.84 -8.08
C THR A 110 -0.19 1.43 -7.56
N LEU A 111 0.95 1.13 -6.99
CA LEU A 111 1.22 -0.10 -6.26
C LEU A 111 2.34 0.13 -5.25
N SER A 112 2.13 -0.30 -4.00
CA SER A 112 3.17 -0.35 -2.97
C SER A 112 3.08 -1.65 -2.20
N VAL A 113 4.23 -2.35 -2.05
CA VAL A 113 4.30 -3.70 -1.49
C VAL A 113 5.42 -3.81 -0.46
N VAL A 114 5.13 -4.52 0.62
CA VAL A 114 6.09 -4.98 1.63
C VAL A 114 6.05 -6.49 1.73
N LEU A 115 7.21 -7.11 1.60
CA LEU A 115 7.46 -8.52 1.88
C LEU A 115 8.48 -8.59 3.01
N ALA A 116 8.09 -9.04 4.20
CA ALA A 116 8.98 -9.04 5.35
C ALA A 116 9.08 -10.43 5.97
N SER A 117 10.31 -10.91 6.12
CA SER A 117 10.67 -12.11 6.86
C SER A 117 11.42 -11.75 8.15
N LYS A 118 11.96 -12.76 8.84
CA LYS A 118 12.82 -12.55 10.00
C LYS A 118 14.19 -11.98 9.60
N GLU A 119 14.65 -12.27 8.39
CA GLU A 119 16.04 -12.04 7.95
C GLU A 119 16.16 -10.81 7.06
N GLU A 120 15.15 -10.55 6.23
CA GLU A 120 15.19 -9.45 5.28
C GLU A 120 13.79 -8.92 4.96
N THR A 121 13.75 -7.73 4.39
CA THR A 121 12.52 -7.09 3.90
C THR A 121 12.75 -6.62 2.46
N VAL A 122 11.77 -6.87 1.61
CA VAL A 122 11.71 -6.32 0.24
C VAL A 122 10.56 -5.33 0.17
N PHE A 123 10.86 -4.17 -0.38
CA PHE A 123 9.91 -3.13 -0.73
C PHE A 123 9.94 -2.94 -2.24
N PHE A 124 8.78 -2.75 -2.84
CA PHE A 124 8.71 -2.24 -4.21
C PHE A 124 7.46 -1.40 -4.41
N SER A 125 7.56 -0.39 -5.27
CA SER A 125 6.46 0.53 -5.53
C SER A 125 6.47 1.05 -6.97
N ILE A 126 5.29 1.43 -7.43
CA ILE A 126 5.00 2.18 -8.65
C ILE A 126 4.05 3.30 -8.24
N GLY A 127 4.44 4.55 -8.49
CA GLY A 127 3.64 5.72 -8.17
C GLY A 127 3.98 6.35 -6.83
N ASP A 128 3.02 7.05 -6.25
CA ASP A 128 3.20 7.97 -5.14
C ASP A 128 2.61 7.49 -3.80
N SER A 129 2.10 6.27 -3.74
CA SER A 129 1.64 5.66 -2.48
C SER A 129 2.85 5.30 -1.59
N PRO A 130 3.13 6.06 -0.51
CA PRO A 130 4.37 5.91 0.25
C PRO A 130 4.34 4.69 1.16
N ILE A 131 5.54 4.13 1.41
CA ILE A 131 5.78 3.17 2.47
C ILE A 131 6.68 3.82 3.53
N VAL A 132 6.23 3.77 4.77
CA VAL A 132 7.00 4.22 5.94
C VAL A 132 7.36 3.01 6.78
N ALA A 133 8.59 2.94 7.27
CA ALA A 133 9.04 1.88 8.15
C ALA A 133 9.78 2.44 9.37
N LYS A 134 9.77 1.68 10.48
CA LYS A 134 10.48 2.03 11.71
C LYS A 134 11.60 1.06 11.98
N SER A 135 12.82 1.58 12.11
CA SER A 135 14.00 0.86 12.54
C SER A 135 14.78 1.69 13.56
N ASN A 136 15.38 1.06 14.59
CA ASN A 136 16.16 1.74 15.62
C ASN A 136 15.46 2.97 16.22
N ASN A 137 14.15 2.85 16.45
CA ASN A 137 13.27 3.92 16.93
C ASN A 137 13.10 5.13 16.00
N ILE A 138 13.60 5.08 14.78
CA ILE A 138 13.48 6.14 13.77
C ILE A 138 12.47 5.71 12.71
N TRP A 139 11.52 6.60 12.38
CA TRP A 139 10.62 6.47 11.26
C TRP A 139 11.29 7.00 9.99
N GLY A 140 11.21 6.27 8.90
CA GLY A 140 11.72 6.68 7.59
C GLY A 140 10.79 6.29 6.47
N VAL A 141 10.75 7.09 5.41
CA VAL A 141 10.13 6.72 4.13
C VAL A 141 11.07 5.74 3.43
N THR A 142 10.57 4.56 3.06
CA THR A 142 11.37 3.53 2.39
C THR A 142 11.25 3.62 0.88
N THR A 143 10.05 3.86 0.35
CA THR A 143 9.84 4.16 -1.06
C THR A 143 9.36 5.59 -1.17
N CYS A 144 10.12 6.42 -1.89
CA CYS A 144 9.75 7.81 -2.09
C CYS A 144 8.56 7.89 -3.04
N PRO A 145 7.58 8.76 -2.75
CA PRO A 145 6.55 9.08 -3.72
C PRO A 145 7.19 9.50 -5.05
N ASP A 146 6.90 8.76 -6.12
CA ASP A 146 7.44 9.06 -7.44
C ASP A 146 6.44 9.94 -8.18
N VAL A 147 6.65 11.24 -8.05
CA VAL A 147 5.91 12.27 -8.80
C VAL A 147 6.67 12.55 -10.10
N GLY A 148 5.94 12.68 -11.21
CA GLY A 148 6.51 13.05 -12.51
C GLY A 148 7.12 14.46 -12.52
N GLU A 149 7.55 14.93 -13.68
CA GLU A 149 8.17 16.27 -13.87
C GLU A 149 7.26 17.42 -13.38
N TYR A 150 5.96 17.18 -13.32
CA TYR A 150 4.98 18.10 -12.72
C TYR A 150 4.42 17.47 -11.45
N ALA A 151 4.28 18.27 -10.40
CA ALA A 151 3.79 17.84 -9.08
C ALA A 151 2.42 17.12 -9.07
N SER A 152 1.70 17.13 -10.19
CA SER A 152 0.41 16.48 -10.41
C SER A 152 0.46 15.19 -11.25
N THR A 153 1.66 14.74 -11.66
CA THR A 153 1.81 13.55 -12.49
C THR A 153 2.34 12.38 -11.65
N THR A 154 1.55 11.33 -11.55
CA THR A 154 1.90 10.08 -10.88
C THR A 154 2.14 8.98 -11.90
N PHE A 155 3.07 8.07 -11.65
CA PHE A 155 3.28 6.88 -12.47
C PHE A 155 2.32 5.77 -12.07
N PHE A 156 1.77 5.08 -13.06
CA PHE A 156 0.78 4.02 -12.85
C PHE A 156 1.23 2.68 -13.46
N THR A 157 0.63 1.61 -12.99
CA THR A 157 0.85 0.25 -13.54
C THR A 157 0.51 0.15 -15.03
N THR A 158 -0.29 1.07 -15.56
CA THR A 158 -0.76 1.10 -16.95
C THR A 158 0.01 2.06 -17.86
N GLU A 159 1.21 2.49 -17.48
CA GLU A 159 2.06 3.31 -18.35
C GLU A 159 2.28 2.66 -19.73
N LYS A 160 2.51 3.48 -20.76
CA LYS A 160 2.78 2.98 -22.12
C LYS A 160 3.98 2.05 -22.15
N ASN A 161 5.08 2.46 -21.53
CA ASN A 161 6.28 1.64 -21.32
C ASN A 161 6.19 0.88 -19.99
N PHE A 162 7.22 0.07 -19.66
CA PHE A 162 7.34 -0.51 -18.32
C PHE A 162 7.37 0.63 -17.29
N PRO A 163 6.50 0.61 -16.26
CA PRO A 163 6.41 1.71 -15.31
C PRO A 163 7.69 1.85 -14.51
N ARG A 164 7.99 3.08 -14.10
CA ARG A 164 9.07 3.35 -13.17
C ARG A 164 8.76 2.64 -11.85
N MET A 165 9.61 1.69 -11.49
CA MET A 165 9.47 0.88 -10.29
C MET A 165 10.65 1.11 -9.37
N GLN A 166 10.40 1.37 -8.10
CA GLN A 166 11.41 1.31 -7.06
C GLN A 166 11.45 -0.11 -6.50
N PHE A 167 12.65 -0.65 -6.29
CA PHE A 167 12.86 -1.95 -5.65
C PHE A 167 13.99 -1.83 -4.63
N ILE A 168 13.69 -2.18 -3.38
CA ILE A 168 14.64 -2.08 -2.26
C ILE A 168 14.65 -3.40 -1.51
N ARG A 169 15.83 -3.97 -1.32
CA ARG A 169 16.06 -5.13 -0.47
C ARG A 169 16.91 -4.70 0.72
N SER A 170 16.47 -5.02 1.92
CA SER A 170 17.11 -4.59 3.15
C SER A 170 17.20 -5.73 4.17
N LYS A 171 18.37 -5.88 4.78
CA LYS A 171 18.60 -6.75 5.94
C LYS A 171 18.32 -6.01 7.26
N THR A 172 17.91 -4.76 7.21
CA THR A 172 17.51 -3.99 8.39
C THR A 172 16.31 -4.63 9.08
N ILE A 173 16.37 -4.73 10.38
CA ILE A 173 15.25 -5.22 11.20
C ILE A 173 14.29 -4.06 11.45
N PHE A 174 13.13 -4.13 10.83
CA PHE A 174 12.05 -3.16 11.05
C PHE A 174 11.11 -3.63 12.14
N SER A 175 10.67 -2.69 12.98
CA SER A 175 9.70 -2.94 14.06
C SER A 175 8.26 -2.61 13.68
N ALA A 176 8.07 -1.79 12.64
CA ALA A 176 6.76 -1.44 12.12
C ALA A 176 6.83 -1.02 10.64
N PHE A 177 5.69 -1.14 9.94
CA PHE A 177 5.44 -0.67 8.60
C PHE A 177 4.11 0.08 8.53
N ALA A 178 4.06 1.10 7.70
CA ALA A 178 2.82 1.76 7.30
C ALA A 178 2.81 1.91 5.78
N LEU A 179 1.80 1.32 5.13
CA LEU A 179 1.52 1.49 3.70
C LEU A 179 0.27 2.35 3.61
N MET A 180 0.25 3.33 2.73
CA MET A 180 -0.86 4.26 2.65
C MET A 180 -1.07 4.80 1.24
N SER A 181 -2.31 5.15 0.90
CA SER A 181 -2.60 5.96 -0.28
C SER A 181 -2.14 7.40 -0.06
N ASP A 182 -2.03 8.17 -1.13
CA ASP A 182 -1.58 9.56 -1.10
C ASP A 182 -2.47 10.43 -0.18
N GLY A 183 -3.78 10.16 -0.13
CA GLY A 183 -4.71 10.86 0.77
C GLY A 183 -4.32 10.77 2.26
N VAL A 184 -3.68 9.67 2.70
CA VAL A 184 -3.09 9.55 4.05
C VAL A 184 -1.66 10.07 4.06
N GLY A 185 -0.91 9.88 2.97
CA GLY A 185 0.45 10.40 2.81
C GLY A 185 0.51 11.91 3.08
N LYS A 186 -0.38 12.69 2.46
CA LYS A 186 -0.50 14.16 2.61
C LYS A 186 -0.64 14.64 4.06
N ILE A 187 -1.22 13.84 4.95
CA ILE A 187 -1.44 14.22 6.36
C ILE A 187 -0.42 13.64 7.34
N SER A 188 0.38 12.67 6.91
CA SER A 188 1.28 11.90 7.76
C SER A 188 2.76 12.05 7.43
N ILE A 189 3.08 12.56 6.25
CA ILE A 189 4.44 12.79 5.78
C ILE A 189 4.60 14.26 5.43
N ASN A 190 5.72 14.87 5.82
CA ASN A 190 6.06 16.22 5.40
C ASN A 190 6.58 16.16 3.95
N GLU A 191 5.85 16.77 3.01
CA GLU A 191 6.16 16.73 1.58
C GLU A 191 7.51 17.38 1.23
N ARG A 192 7.97 18.40 2.00
CA ARG A 192 9.20 19.13 1.69
C ARG A 192 10.47 18.32 1.91
N ASN A 193 10.47 17.47 2.94
CA ASN A 193 11.68 16.72 3.34
C ASN A 193 11.42 15.23 3.48
N LEU A 194 10.25 14.75 3.07
CA LEU A 194 9.79 13.35 3.12
C LEU A 194 9.93 12.74 4.52
N SER A 195 9.80 13.54 5.58
CA SER A 195 9.91 13.05 6.96
C SER A 195 8.55 12.57 7.48
N PRO A 196 8.45 11.31 7.95
CA PRO A 196 7.23 10.80 8.56
C PRO A 196 6.94 11.50 9.90
N SER A 197 5.68 11.86 10.13
CA SER A 197 5.25 12.47 11.38
C SER A 197 5.23 11.45 12.52
N SER A 198 6.19 11.51 13.42
CA SER A 198 6.18 10.67 14.63
C SER A 198 4.91 10.86 15.46
N LYS A 199 4.32 12.06 15.46
CA LYS A 199 3.04 12.36 16.14
C LYS A 199 1.87 11.60 15.51
N PHE A 200 1.98 11.20 14.24
CA PHE A 200 0.96 10.39 13.56
C PHE A 200 1.20 8.89 13.80
N PHE A 201 2.41 8.40 13.58
CA PHE A 201 2.69 6.96 13.58
C PHE A 201 2.92 6.37 14.98
N GLN A 202 3.53 7.12 15.90
CA GLN A 202 3.90 6.58 17.21
C GLN A 202 2.69 6.17 18.06
N PRO A 203 1.62 6.96 18.19
CA PRO A 203 0.43 6.55 18.94
C PRO A 203 -0.22 5.27 18.39
N ILE A 204 -0.21 5.09 17.07
CA ILE A 204 -0.73 3.88 16.43
C ILE A 204 0.13 2.67 16.80
N LEU A 205 1.46 2.83 16.77
CA LEU A 205 2.39 1.77 17.16
C LEU A 205 2.21 1.37 18.63
N ASP A 206 2.07 2.34 19.51
CA ASP A 206 1.93 2.09 20.93
C ASP A 206 0.65 1.31 21.27
N GLN A 207 -0.46 1.63 20.58
CA GLN A 207 -1.70 0.86 20.70
C GLN A 207 -1.57 -0.55 20.11
N THR A 208 -0.90 -0.66 18.96
CA THR A 208 -0.68 -1.96 18.31
C THR A 208 0.20 -2.88 19.16
N LYS A 209 1.23 -2.35 19.83
CA LYS A 209 2.11 -3.10 20.72
C LYS A 209 1.41 -3.60 22.00
N LYS A 210 0.42 -2.87 22.51
CA LYS A 210 -0.38 -3.28 23.68
C LYS A 210 -1.38 -4.40 23.36
N SER A 211 -1.56 -4.70 22.07
CA SER A 211 -2.51 -5.72 21.64
C SER A 211 -1.95 -7.11 21.87
N SER A 212 -2.71 -7.98 22.52
CA SER A 212 -2.46 -9.42 22.61
C SER A 212 -2.85 -10.18 21.33
N THR A 213 -3.47 -9.50 20.36
CA THR A 213 -3.91 -10.09 19.09
C THR A 213 -2.71 -10.40 18.21
N ILE A 214 -2.69 -11.58 17.61
CA ILE A 214 -1.81 -11.91 16.48
C ILE A 214 -2.63 -11.78 15.22
N GLY A 215 -2.07 -11.12 14.19
CA GLY A 215 -2.82 -10.89 12.97
C GLY A 215 -3.62 -9.60 12.98
N LYS A 216 -4.79 -9.58 12.35
CA LYS A 216 -5.64 -8.40 12.25
C LYS A 216 -6.34 -8.07 13.58
N ASN A 217 -6.07 -6.91 14.15
CA ASN A 217 -6.85 -6.37 15.24
C ASN A 217 -8.07 -5.61 14.70
N LYS A 218 -9.25 -6.23 14.79
CA LYS A 218 -10.51 -5.67 14.26
C LYS A 218 -10.94 -4.41 15.02
N LEU A 219 -10.81 -4.38 16.35
CA LEU A 219 -11.23 -3.24 17.17
C LEU A 219 -10.41 -1.98 16.80
N LEU A 220 -9.10 -2.10 16.82
CA LEU A 220 -8.21 -0.99 16.44
C LEU A 220 -8.38 -0.60 14.96
N SER A 221 -8.71 -1.55 14.06
CA SER A 221 -9.01 -1.25 12.66
C SER A 221 -10.27 -0.39 12.51
N ASN A 222 -11.31 -0.67 13.33
CA ASN A 222 -12.53 0.14 13.34
C ASN A 222 -12.26 1.55 13.89
N GLN A 223 -11.45 1.67 14.95
CA GLN A 223 -11.04 2.98 15.49
C GLN A 223 -10.21 3.78 14.47
N LEU A 224 -9.30 3.11 13.74
CA LEU A 224 -8.59 3.73 12.62
C LEU A 224 -9.57 4.22 11.55
N GLY A 225 -10.59 3.42 11.21
CA GLY A 225 -11.63 3.82 10.26
C GLY A 225 -12.35 5.09 10.68
N ALA A 226 -12.82 5.15 11.93
CA ALA A 226 -13.46 6.33 12.49
C ALA A 226 -12.53 7.57 12.49
N PHE A 227 -11.23 7.37 12.77
CA PHE A 227 -10.25 8.45 12.68
C PHE A 227 -10.12 8.97 11.23
N LEU A 228 -10.00 8.08 10.23
CA LEU A 228 -9.86 8.47 8.82
C LEU A 228 -11.10 9.20 8.27
N GLU A 229 -12.29 8.93 8.82
CA GLU A 229 -13.56 9.63 8.49
C GLU A 229 -13.76 10.91 9.28
N SER A 230 -12.95 11.19 10.30
CA SER A 230 -13.14 12.35 11.16
C SER A 230 -13.01 13.67 10.37
N LYS A 231 -13.73 14.72 10.82
CA LYS A 231 -13.62 16.08 10.26
C LYS A 231 -12.18 16.58 10.23
N ARG A 232 -11.37 16.18 11.23
CA ARG A 232 -9.94 16.56 11.33
C ARG A 232 -9.14 16.02 10.14
N VAL A 233 -9.46 14.85 9.62
CA VAL A 233 -8.79 14.23 8.47
C VAL A 233 -9.41 14.74 7.17
N SER A 234 -10.75 14.72 7.06
CA SER A 234 -11.47 15.12 5.85
C SER A 234 -11.31 16.61 5.49
N SER A 235 -10.93 17.47 6.46
CA SER A 235 -10.58 18.86 6.17
C SER A 235 -9.18 19.05 5.56
N LYS A 236 -8.38 17.98 5.50
CA LYS A 236 -7.00 18.04 4.99
C LYS A 236 -6.80 17.29 3.68
N THR A 237 -7.70 16.40 3.36
CA THR A 237 -7.66 15.62 2.12
C THR A 237 -9.08 15.27 1.69
N GLU A 238 -9.37 15.43 0.41
CA GLU A 238 -10.63 15.06 -0.21
C GLU A 238 -10.55 13.67 -0.89
N ASP A 239 -9.36 13.08 -0.90
CA ASP A 239 -9.04 11.83 -1.57
C ASP A 239 -9.43 10.61 -0.73
N ASP A 240 -9.42 9.43 -1.36
CA ASP A 240 -9.56 8.16 -0.67
C ASP A 240 -8.45 7.98 0.37
N LYS A 241 -8.80 7.36 1.48
CA LYS A 241 -7.90 7.27 2.65
C LYS A 241 -7.73 5.83 3.05
N THR A 242 -6.64 5.22 2.62
CA THR A 242 -6.29 3.87 3.01
C THR A 242 -4.99 3.86 3.80
N LEU A 243 -5.02 3.20 4.96
CA LEU A 243 -3.85 2.96 5.79
C LEU A 243 -3.82 1.49 6.23
N ILE A 244 -2.69 0.85 5.98
CA ILE A 244 -2.29 -0.40 6.61
C ILE A 244 -1.16 -0.06 7.59
N PHE A 245 -1.34 -0.38 8.85
CA PHE A 245 -0.31 -0.24 9.86
C PHE A 245 0.00 -1.61 10.47
N ILE A 246 1.27 -1.98 10.49
CA ILE A 246 1.75 -3.29 10.92
C ILE A 246 2.85 -3.06 11.97
N GLY A 247 2.70 -3.65 13.13
CA GLY A 247 3.69 -3.59 14.19
C GLY A 247 4.13 -4.99 14.63
N LYS A 248 5.34 -5.10 15.16
CA LYS A 248 5.77 -6.29 15.87
C LYS A 248 5.28 -6.22 17.31
N SER A 249 4.58 -7.26 17.76
CA SER A 249 4.31 -7.47 19.19
C SER A 249 5.55 -8.07 19.85
N TYR A 250 5.96 -7.52 20.95
CA TYR A 250 6.92 -8.15 21.86
C TYR A 250 6.10 -8.89 22.91
N GLU A 251 6.27 -10.19 22.98
CA GLU A 251 6.02 -10.95 24.20
C GLU A 251 7.26 -10.90 25.04
#